data_f6049f885731d9453e50d738f07e79ac
#
_entry.id   f6049f885731d9453e50d738f07e79ac
#
_cell.length_a   1.000
_cell.length_b   1.000
_cell.length_c   1.000
_cell.angle_alpha   90.00
_cell.angle_beta   90.00
_cell.angle_gamma   90.00
#
_symmetry.space_group_name_H-M   'P 1'
#
loop_
_entity.id
_entity.type
_entity.pdbx_description
1 polymer ?
#
loop_
_entity_poly.entity_id
_entity_poly.type
_entity_poly.pdbx_seq_one_letter_code
_entity_poly.pdbx_strand_id
1 'polypeptide(L)'
;KSEDLDQKCGLEKGTVEKTTKVKSRYYIENETNSFMAKKAIEDVLEKSKLTINDIDCIIDASGTFEQPIPSGGSLIAKELGIEEISTIDIDNTCIGFITALDLASCYFVANKYKRIIIVTSEIASVGLDYTHIQSASLFGDGATATIVENDQNSYVLGSVFKTYSKGTSFTEIRGGGAKMHPKYYGEDTLKDFSFQMNGEDVYKLTRKYAPKIQNQILEESKCT
;
A
#
# COMPACT_ATOMS: atom_id res chain seq x y z
N LYS A 1 -3.10 -20.84 -5.12
CA LYS A 1 -3.57 -21.31 -3.80
C LYS A 1 -2.41 -21.42 -2.82
N SER A 2 -2.70 -21.56 -1.51
CA SER A 2 -1.63 -21.77 -0.51
C SER A 2 -0.88 -23.08 -0.72
N GLU A 3 -1.55 -24.13 -1.20
CA GLU A 3 -0.91 -25.40 -1.57
C GLU A 3 0.17 -25.23 -2.67
N ASP A 4 -0.05 -24.32 -3.61
CA ASP A 4 0.93 -24.02 -4.68
C ASP A 4 2.20 -23.37 -4.10
N LEU A 5 2.05 -22.59 -3.02
CA LEU A 5 3.16 -22.00 -2.28
C LEU A 5 3.90 -23.04 -1.44
N ASP A 6 3.17 -23.99 -0.82
CA ASP A 6 3.80 -25.09 -0.11
C ASP A 6 4.78 -25.83 -1.04
N GLN A 7 4.33 -26.14 -2.26
CA GLN A 7 5.16 -26.78 -3.27
C GLN A 7 6.36 -25.92 -3.71
N LYS A 8 6.13 -24.62 -4.00
CA LYS A 8 7.21 -23.70 -4.40
C LYS A 8 8.27 -23.52 -3.33
N CYS A 9 7.86 -23.55 -2.07
CA CYS A 9 8.75 -23.34 -0.91
C CYS A 9 9.29 -24.65 -0.32
N GLY A 10 9.00 -25.81 -0.93
CA GLY A 10 9.46 -27.12 -0.45
C GLY A 10 8.89 -27.52 0.92
N LEU A 11 7.65 -27.10 1.23
CA LEU A 11 6.98 -27.35 2.50
C LEU A 11 5.98 -28.51 2.38
N GLU A 12 5.61 -29.07 3.54
CA GLU A 12 4.51 -30.03 3.61
C GLU A 12 3.18 -29.36 3.23
N LYS A 13 2.33 -30.07 2.48
CA LYS A 13 1.02 -29.59 2.04
C LYS A 13 0.17 -29.10 3.21
N GLY A 14 -0.41 -27.91 3.06
CA GLY A 14 -1.25 -27.26 4.06
C GLY A 14 -0.51 -26.40 5.08
N THR A 15 0.84 -26.34 5.04
CA THR A 15 1.64 -25.55 5.96
C THR A 15 1.35 -24.07 5.88
N VAL A 16 1.30 -23.51 4.67
CA VAL A 16 1.04 -22.08 4.44
C VAL A 16 -0.37 -21.70 4.91
N GLU A 17 -1.39 -22.46 4.55
CA GLU A 17 -2.76 -22.18 4.98
C GLU A 17 -2.91 -22.30 6.50
N LYS A 18 -2.34 -23.34 7.11
CA LYS A 18 -2.38 -23.53 8.56
C LYS A 18 -1.74 -22.38 9.32
N THR A 19 -0.62 -21.84 8.81
CA THR A 19 0.16 -20.79 9.46
C THR A 19 -0.45 -19.41 9.23
N THR A 20 -0.83 -19.09 8.00
CA THR A 20 -1.31 -17.75 7.62
C THR A 20 -2.82 -17.59 7.69
N LYS A 21 -3.59 -18.69 7.70
CA LYS A 21 -5.06 -18.74 7.55
C LYS A 21 -5.55 -18.21 6.19
N VAL A 22 -4.65 -18.04 5.23
CA VAL A 22 -4.96 -17.58 3.87
C VAL A 22 -5.06 -18.77 2.94
N LYS A 23 -6.20 -18.95 2.29
CA LYS A 23 -6.46 -20.07 1.35
C LYS A 23 -5.92 -19.81 -0.04
N SER A 24 -6.07 -18.57 -0.51
CA SER A 24 -5.65 -18.18 -1.87
C SER A 24 -5.21 -16.72 -1.91
N ARG A 25 -4.41 -16.39 -2.92
CA ARG A 25 -3.96 -15.03 -3.26
C ARG A 25 -4.13 -14.83 -4.74
N TYR A 26 -4.40 -13.59 -5.12
CA TYR A 26 -4.36 -13.17 -6.52
C TYR A 26 -2.95 -12.67 -6.84
N TYR A 27 -2.46 -13.06 -7.97
CA TYR A 27 -1.23 -12.54 -8.57
C TYR A 27 -1.57 -12.05 -9.97
N ILE A 28 -0.92 -10.97 -10.37
CA ILE A 28 -1.03 -10.46 -11.73
C ILE A 28 -0.49 -11.48 -12.73
N GLU A 29 -0.98 -11.39 -13.96
CA GLU A 29 -0.37 -12.05 -15.12
C GLU A 29 0.36 -11.02 -15.99
N ASN A 30 -0.32 -9.96 -16.41
CA ASN A 30 0.23 -8.88 -17.24
C ASN A 30 -0.30 -7.50 -16.83
N GLU A 31 -1.06 -7.42 -15.77
CA GLU A 31 -1.61 -6.16 -15.28
C GLU A 31 -0.52 -5.25 -14.73
N THR A 32 -0.71 -3.93 -14.87
CA THR A 32 0.12 -2.90 -14.26
C THR A 32 -0.58 -2.29 -13.04
N ASN A 33 0.18 -1.58 -12.19
CA ASN A 33 -0.41 -0.85 -11.07
C ASN A 33 -1.47 0.14 -11.56
N SER A 34 -1.16 0.91 -12.61
CA SER A 34 -2.09 1.92 -13.16
C SER A 34 -3.36 1.29 -13.74
N PHE A 35 -3.26 0.14 -14.40
CA PHE A 35 -4.42 -0.59 -14.90
C PHE A 35 -5.32 -1.09 -13.76
N MET A 36 -4.75 -1.70 -12.73
CA MET A 36 -5.52 -2.17 -11.58
C MET A 36 -6.15 -1.00 -10.82
N ALA A 37 -5.41 0.10 -10.64
CA ALA A 37 -5.90 1.33 -10.04
C ALA A 37 -7.10 1.89 -10.80
N LYS A 38 -7.02 1.95 -12.14
CA LYS A 38 -8.15 2.34 -13.00
C LYS A 38 -9.38 1.49 -12.70
N LYS A 39 -9.22 0.15 -12.65
CA LYS A 39 -10.35 -0.75 -12.39
C LYS A 39 -11.00 -0.51 -11.02
N ALA A 40 -10.20 -0.26 -10.00
CA ALA A 40 -10.70 0.09 -8.68
C ALA A 40 -11.41 1.46 -8.66
N ILE A 41 -10.90 2.43 -9.41
CA ILE A 41 -11.51 3.76 -9.55
C ILE A 41 -12.84 3.67 -10.33
N GLU A 42 -12.89 2.93 -11.44
CA GLU A 42 -14.12 2.69 -12.20
C GLU A 42 -15.19 2.06 -11.31
N ASP A 43 -14.84 1.05 -10.52
CA ASP A 43 -15.76 0.35 -9.60
C ASP A 43 -16.31 1.28 -8.50
N VAL A 44 -15.46 2.11 -7.87
CA VAL A 44 -15.93 3.02 -6.81
C VAL A 44 -16.78 4.16 -7.38
N LEU A 45 -16.48 4.67 -8.57
CA LEU A 45 -17.29 5.67 -9.24
C LEU A 45 -18.68 5.12 -9.60
N GLU A 46 -18.77 3.89 -10.14
CA GLU A 46 -20.02 3.23 -10.43
C GLU A 46 -20.87 3.04 -9.16
N LYS A 47 -20.28 2.51 -8.08
CA LYS A 47 -20.96 2.29 -6.80
C LYS A 47 -21.47 3.57 -6.14
N SER A 48 -20.73 4.65 -6.26
CA SER A 48 -21.10 5.96 -5.72
C SER A 48 -22.05 6.78 -6.63
N LYS A 49 -22.27 6.32 -7.87
CA LYS A 49 -23.01 7.05 -8.93
C LYS A 49 -22.38 8.41 -9.26
N LEU A 50 -21.06 8.51 -9.10
CA LEU A 50 -20.27 9.67 -9.48
C LEU A 50 -19.54 9.40 -10.78
N THR A 51 -19.05 10.46 -11.40
CA THR A 51 -18.19 10.44 -12.57
C THR A 51 -16.82 11.01 -12.21
N ILE A 52 -15.85 10.80 -13.06
CA ILE A 52 -14.51 11.36 -12.85
C ILE A 52 -14.51 12.90 -12.82
N ASN A 53 -15.48 13.54 -13.49
CA ASN A 53 -15.64 14.99 -13.47
C ASN A 53 -16.12 15.55 -12.11
N ASP A 54 -16.57 14.69 -11.22
CA ASP A 54 -16.96 15.05 -9.85
C ASP A 54 -15.77 15.01 -8.89
N ILE A 55 -14.58 14.63 -9.36
CA ILE A 55 -13.36 14.41 -8.57
C ILE A 55 -12.35 15.51 -8.83
N ASP A 56 -11.84 16.11 -7.77
CA ASP A 56 -10.86 17.21 -7.86
C ASP A 56 -9.40 16.72 -7.84
N CYS A 57 -9.15 15.58 -7.20
CA CYS A 57 -7.78 15.08 -7.00
C CYS A 57 -7.77 13.55 -6.87
N ILE A 58 -6.73 12.93 -7.42
CA ILE A 58 -6.38 11.52 -7.17
C ILE A 58 -5.11 11.49 -6.33
N ILE A 59 -5.16 10.79 -5.19
CA ILE A 59 -3.98 10.48 -4.38
C ILE A 59 -3.63 9.02 -4.59
N ASP A 60 -2.49 8.76 -5.23
CA ASP A 60 -1.90 7.43 -5.28
C ASP A 60 -1.11 7.20 -4.00
N ALA A 61 -1.58 6.26 -3.18
CA ALA A 61 -0.99 5.90 -1.91
C ALA A 61 -0.42 4.48 -1.92
N SER A 62 0.04 4.04 -3.09
CA SER A 62 0.64 2.72 -3.32
C SER A 62 2.04 2.63 -2.70
N GLY A 63 2.37 1.46 -2.15
CA GLY A 63 3.71 1.14 -1.65
C GLY A 63 4.59 0.41 -2.67
N THR A 64 4.02 0.00 -3.80
CA THR A 64 4.75 -0.58 -4.94
C THR A 64 4.60 0.32 -6.17
N PHE A 65 5.72 0.61 -6.82
CA PHE A 65 5.73 1.52 -7.98
C PHE A 65 5.75 0.73 -9.28
N GLU A 66 4.95 1.17 -10.25
CA GLU A 66 5.02 0.64 -11.62
C GLU A 66 6.37 0.96 -12.24
N GLN A 67 6.84 2.18 -12.03
CA GLN A 67 8.14 2.68 -12.46
C GLN A 67 8.55 3.92 -11.65
N PRO A 68 9.85 4.29 -11.61
CA PRO A 68 10.31 5.44 -10.84
C PRO A 68 9.84 6.80 -11.38
N ILE A 69 9.64 6.94 -12.69
CA ILE A 69 9.24 8.16 -13.40
C ILE A 69 8.43 7.77 -14.64
N PRO A 70 7.29 8.42 -14.93
CA PRO A 70 6.60 9.42 -14.12
C PRO A 70 5.96 8.85 -12.85
N SER A 71 5.34 9.72 -12.05
CA SER A 71 4.60 9.39 -10.84
C SER A 71 3.42 8.44 -11.13
N GLY A 72 3.05 7.62 -10.15
CA GLY A 72 1.93 6.67 -10.25
C GLY A 72 0.61 7.36 -10.56
N GLY A 73 0.30 8.48 -9.87
CA GLY A 73 -0.90 9.28 -10.16
C GLY A 73 -0.97 9.78 -11.60
N SER A 74 0.18 10.11 -12.22
CA SER A 74 0.21 10.50 -13.65
C SER A 74 -0.08 9.31 -14.56
N LEU A 75 0.43 8.11 -14.24
CA LEU A 75 0.14 6.89 -15.00
C LEU A 75 -1.34 6.50 -14.88
N ILE A 76 -1.91 6.61 -13.69
CA ILE A 76 -3.32 6.36 -13.42
C ILE A 76 -4.21 7.33 -14.20
N ALA A 77 -3.89 8.63 -14.20
CA ALA A 77 -4.65 9.63 -14.97
C ALA A 77 -4.61 9.32 -16.48
N LYS A 78 -3.44 8.96 -17.00
CA LYS A 78 -3.27 8.52 -18.38
C LYS A 78 -4.11 7.28 -18.71
N GLU A 79 -4.09 6.28 -17.82
CA GLU A 79 -4.82 5.02 -18.00
C GLU A 79 -6.34 5.24 -17.96
N LEU A 80 -6.82 6.20 -17.17
CA LEU A 80 -8.22 6.66 -17.13
C LEU A 80 -8.63 7.52 -18.33
N GLY A 81 -7.67 7.96 -19.16
CA GLY A 81 -7.91 8.85 -20.28
C GLY A 81 -8.24 10.28 -19.84
N ILE A 82 -7.76 10.71 -18.68
CA ILE A 82 -7.99 12.06 -18.15
C ILE A 82 -6.88 12.98 -18.65
N GLU A 83 -7.27 14.09 -19.28
CA GLU A 83 -6.34 15.08 -19.82
C GLU A 83 -5.79 16.03 -18.74
N GLU A 84 -6.64 16.40 -17.76
CA GLU A 84 -6.29 17.34 -16.69
C GLU A 84 -6.95 16.96 -15.37
N ILE A 85 -6.14 16.65 -14.36
CA ILE A 85 -6.57 16.43 -12.97
C ILE A 85 -5.37 16.61 -12.03
N SER A 86 -5.62 17.07 -10.79
CA SER A 86 -4.57 17.06 -9.76
C SER A 86 -4.23 15.62 -9.34
N THR A 87 -2.95 15.29 -9.34
CA THR A 87 -2.46 14.01 -8.81
C THR A 87 -1.38 14.21 -7.74
N ILE A 88 -1.35 13.35 -6.74
CA ILE A 88 -0.36 13.36 -5.65
C ILE A 88 0.01 11.93 -5.37
N ASP A 89 1.31 11.63 -5.31
CA ASP A 89 1.80 10.33 -4.87
C ASP A 89 2.26 10.42 -3.41
N ILE A 90 1.89 9.44 -2.60
CA ILE A 90 2.32 9.30 -1.21
C ILE A 90 2.94 7.93 -1.04
N ASP A 91 4.25 7.90 -0.81
CA ASP A 91 4.93 6.69 -0.36
C ASP A 91 5.11 6.72 1.16
N ASN A 92 4.29 5.94 1.83
CA ASN A 92 4.46 5.63 3.25
C ASN A 92 4.24 4.11 3.48
N THR A 93 4.65 3.32 2.50
CA THR A 93 4.57 1.86 2.48
C THR A 93 3.19 1.34 2.93
N CYS A 94 3.10 0.37 3.83
CA CYS A 94 1.84 -0.27 4.26
C CYS A 94 0.82 0.66 4.92
N ILE A 95 1.20 1.88 5.33
CA ILE A 95 0.30 2.88 5.91
C ILE A 95 -0.03 4.04 4.95
N GLY A 96 0.27 3.88 3.66
CA GLY A 96 0.01 4.88 2.61
C GLY A 96 -1.42 5.38 2.63
N PHE A 97 -2.42 4.49 2.66
CA PHE A 97 -3.83 4.86 2.71
C PHE A 97 -4.19 5.76 3.91
N ILE A 98 -3.74 5.41 5.12
CA ILE A 98 -4.02 6.21 6.32
C ILE A 98 -3.34 7.57 6.24
N THR A 99 -2.12 7.64 5.69
CA THR A 99 -1.40 8.89 5.45
C THR A 99 -2.13 9.77 4.43
N ALA A 100 -2.65 9.17 3.36
CA ALA A 100 -3.43 9.87 2.35
C ALA A 100 -4.75 10.42 2.92
N LEU A 101 -5.40 9.66 3.80
CA LEU A 101 -6.63 10.09 4.46
C LEU A 101 -6.38 11.28 5.39
N ASP A 102 -5.28 11.26 6.14
CA ASP A 102 -4.85 12.38 6.99
C ASP A 102 -4.55 13.64 6.15
N LEU A 103 -3.82 13.50 5.05
CA LEU A 103 -3.54 14.58 4.11
C LEU A 103 -4.83 15.12 3.47
N ALA A 104 -5.76 14.25 3.06
CA ALA A 104 -7.04 14.66 2.50
C ALA A 104 -7.84 15.50 3.51
N SER A 105 -7.84 15.12 4.79
CA SER A 105 -8.49 15.90 5.85
C SER A 105 -7.92 17.32 5.96
N CYS A 106 -6.59 17.48 5.83
CA CYS A 106 -5.94 18.79 5.80
C CYS A 106 -6.36 19.62 4.57
N TYR A 107 -6.49 18.99 3.40
CA TYR A 107 -6.98 19.68 2.21
C TYR A 107 -8.44 20.13 2.33
N PHE A 108 -9.28 19.34 3.00
CA PHE A 108 -10.68 19.71 3.26
C PHE A 108 -10.78 20.89 4.22
N VAL A 109 -9.99 20.91 5.30
CA VAL A 109 -9.90 22.06 6.21
C VAL A 109 -9.44 23.32 5.48
N ALA A 110 -8.51 23.19 4.53
CA ALA A 110 -8.03 24.28 3.69
C ALA A 110 -9.00 24.67 2.56
N ASN A 111 -10.13 23.97 2.41
CA ASN A 111 -11.08 24.14 1.28
C ASN A 111 -10.41 24.04 -0.10
N LYS A 112 -9.34 23.23 -0.23
CA LYS A 112 -8.60 23.09 -1.48
C LYS A 112 -9.33 22.19 -2.48
N TYR A 113 -9.90 21.10 -2.01
CA TYR A 113 -10.63 20.11 -2.81
C TYR A 113 -11.98 19.81 -2.14
N LYS A 114 -12.95 19.39 -2.93
CA LYS A 114 -14.25 18.93 -2.46
C LYS A 114 -14.31 17.41 -2.39
N ARG A 115 -13.80 16.72 -3.41
CA ARG A 115 -13.75 15.27 -3.49
C ARG A 115 -12.37 14.78 -3.93
N ILE A 116 -11.88 13.80 -3.24
CA ILE A 116 -10.57 13.16 -3.49
C ILE A 116 -10.79 11.67 -3.64
N ILE A 117 -10.19 11.06 -4.67
CA ILE A 117 -9.99 9.61 -4.72
C ILE A 117 -8.66 9.29 -4.08
N ILE A 118 -8.66 8.39 -3.10
CA ILE A 118 -7.45 7.73 -2.59
C ILE A 118 -7.43 6.34 -3.19
N VAL A 119 -6.38 6.01 -3.92
CA VAL A 119 -6.18 4.71 -4.55
C VAL A 119 -4.89 4.08 -4.06
N THR A 120 -4.92 2.76 -3.85
CA THR A 120 -3.74 1.94 -3.63
C THR A 120 -3.77 0.77 -4.61
N SER A 121 -2.67 0.53 -5.28
CA SER A 121 -2.52 -0.55 -6.26
C SER A 121 -1.18 -1.23 -6.07
N GLU A 122 -1.22 -2.47 -5.60
CA GLU A 122 -0.05 -3.17 -5.13
C GLU A 122 0.26 -4.40 -5.98
N ILE A 123 1.48 -4.48 -6.50
CA ILE A 123 2.05 -5.66 -7.16
C ILE A 123 3.21 -6.15 -6.30
N ALA A 124 2.87 -6.78 -5.18
CA ALA A 124 3.86 -7.29 -4.24
C ALA A 124 4.49 -8.61 -4.70
N SER A 125 3.82 -9.35 -5.57
CA SER A 125 4.24 -10.69 -6.01
C SER A 125 5.59 -10.71 -6.74
N VAL A 126 5.95 -9.63 -7.41
CA VAL A 126 7.23 -9.50 -8.15
C VAL A 126 8.44 -9.39 -7.23
N GLY A 127 8.25 -8.93 -6.00
CA GLY A 127 9.31 -8.75 -5.01
C GLY A 127 9.41 -9.89 -3.98
N LEU A 128 8.73 -11.02 -4.16
CA LEU A 128 8.73 -12.11 -3.18
C LEU A 128 9.93 -13.05 -3.34
N ASP A 129 10.55 -13.38 -2.21
CA ASP A 129 11.56 -14.44 -2.12
C ASP A 129 10.90 -15.74 -1.69
N TYR A 130 10.69 -16.66 -2.61
CA TYR A 130 10.08 -17.97 -2.33
C TYR A 130 10.98 -18.93 -1.55
N THR A 131 12.24 -18.58 -1.32
CA THR A 131 13.12 -19.30 -0.39
C THR A 131 12.87 -18.88 1.06
N HIS A 132 12.15 -17.77 1.27
CA HIS A 132 11.83 -17.19 2.57
C HIS A 132 10.33 -17.15 2.79
N ILE A 133 9.79 -18.24 3.36
CA ILE A 133 8.34 -18.44 3.50
C ILE A 133 7.60 -17.32 4.23
N GLN A 134 8.25 -16.64 5.18
CA GLN A 134 7.64 -15.55 5.92
C GLN A 134 7.28 -14.35 5.03
N SER A 135 8.06 -14.09 3.98
CA SER A 135 7.72 -13.06 2.99
C SER A 135 6.77 -13.61 1.92
N ALA A 136 7.08 -14.75 1.31
CA ALA A 136 6.31 -15.32 0.21
C ALA A 136 4.86 -15.66 0.56
N SER A 137 4.57 -15.99 1.83
CA SER A 137 3.25 -16.45 2.25
C SER A 137 2.26 -15.35 2.63
N LEU A 138 2.68 -14.08 2.72
CA LEU A 138 1.84 -13.01 3.24
C LEU A 138 1.11 -12.21 2.15
N PHE A 139 1.73 -12.01 1.01
CA PHE A 139 1.28 -11.03 0.02
C PHE A 139 0.54 -11.65 -1.17
N GLY A 140 -0.33 -10.86 -1.73
CA GLY A 140 -0.95 -10.99 -3.03
C GLY A 140 -1.01 -9.62 -3.68
N ASP A 141 -1.49 -9.58 -4.92
CA ASP A 141 -1.65 -8.34 -5.70
C ASP A 141 -3.09 -7.87 -5.67
N GLY A 142 -3.31 -6.58 -5.76
CA GLY A 142 -4.65 -6.01 -5.77
C GLY A 142 -4.66 -4.50 -5.73
N ALA A 143 -5.82 -3.91 -6.04
CA ALA A 143 -6.04 -2.48 -5.95
C ALA A 143 -7.34 -2.15 -5.25
N THR A 144 -7.38 -1.02 -4.57
CA THR A 144 -8.58 -0.45 -3.97
C THR A 144 -8.65 1.04 -4.23
N ALA A 145 -9.87 1.58 -4.33
CA ALA A 145 -10.10 3.02 -4.40
C ALA A 145 -11.19 3.43 -3.41
N THR A 146 -11.04 4.61 -2.84
CA THR A 146 -11.98 5.20 -1.89
C THR A 146 -12.22 6.65 -2.27
N ILE A 147 -13.48 7.07 -2.35
CA ILE A 147 -13.83 8.47 -2.49
C ILE A 147 -14.03 9.06 -1.10
N VAL A 148 -13.32 10.14 -0.81
CA VAL A 148 -13.53 10.97 0.38
C VAL A 148 -14.03 12.33 -0.02
N GLU A 149 -15.02 12.84 0.72
CA GLU A 149 -15.69 14.08 0.43
C GLU A 149 -15.61 15.05 1.61
N ASN A 150 -15.46 16.33 1.32
CA ASN A 150 -15.55 17.39 2.33
C ASN A 150 -17.00 17.54 2.79
N ASP A 151 -17.31 17.02 3.98
CA ASP A 151 -18.61 17.13 4.63
C ASP A 151 -18.46 17.88 5.97
N GLN A 152 -19.28 18.89 6.16
CA GLN A 152 -19.27 19.72 7.37
C GLN A 152 -19.64 18.95 8.66
N ASN A 153 -20.28 17.81 8.52
CA ASN A 153 -20.70 16.95 9.66
C ASN A 153 -19.73 15.83 9.97
N SER A 154 -18.68 15.68 9.16
CA SER A 154 -17.68 14.62 9.28
C SER A 154 -16.28 15.19 9.46
N TYR A 155 -15.52 14.65 10.40
CA TYR A 155 -14.15 15.09 10.67
C TYR A 155 -13.29 13.97 11.24
N VAL A 156 -11.98 14.11 11.07
CA VAL A 156 -11.00 13.22 11.71
C VAL A 156 -10.88 13.62 13.17
N LEU A 157 -11.22 12.70 14.08
CA LEU A 157 -11.21 12.95 15.52
C LEU A 157 -9.80 13.11 16.08
N GLY A 158 -8.83 12.47 15.48
CA GLY A 158 -7.42 12.55 15.88
C GLY A 158 -6.55 11.76 14.92
N SER A 159 -5.27 12.10 14.86
CA SER A 159 -4.28 11.46 13.99
C SER A 159 -2.93 11.42 14.67
N VAL A 160 -2.32 10.24 14.78
CA VAL A 160 -1.01 10.04 15.41
C VAL A 160 -0.12 9.17 14.53
N PHE A 161 0.99 9.74 14.10
CA PHE A 161 2.05 9.03 13.38
C PHE A 161 3.34 9.01 14.20
N LYS A 162 3.98 7.85 14.32
CA LYS A 162 5.25 7.69 15.03
C LYS A 162 6.20 6.80 14.23
N THR A 163 7.42 7.26 14.05
CA THR A 163 8.50 6.48 13.44
C THR A 163 9.45 5.97 14.52
N TYR A 164 9.65 4.67 14.56
CA TYR A 164 10.61 4.01 15.45
C TYR A 164 11.82 3.52 14.65
N SER A 165 12.79 4.39 14.45
CA SER A 165 13.94 4.19 13.56
C SER A 165 14.80 2.97 13.87
N LYS A 166 14.74 2.43 15.08
CA LYS A 166 15.42 1.18 15.46
C LYS A 166 14.93 -0.05 14.67
N GLY A 167 13.75 0.03 14.09
CA GLY A 167 13.14 -1.05 13.32
C GLY A 167 13.32 -0.94 11.81
N THR A 168 14.07 0.05 11.30
CA THR A 168 14.18 0.30 9.85
C THR A 168 14.71 -0.88 9.04
N SER A 169 15.56 -1.72 9.63
CA SER A 169 16.12 -2.91 8.96
C SER A 169 15.33 -4.20 9.24
N PHE A 170 14.23 -4.14 9.99
CA PHE A 170 13.44 -5.35 10.28
C PHE A 170 12.57 -5.78 9.10
N THR A 171 12.27 -4.83 8.22
CA THR A 171 11.54 -5.07 6.97
C THR A 171 12.10 -4.14 5.91
N GLU A 172 12.67 -4.71 4.83
CA GLU A 172 13.33 -3.91 3.80
C GLU A 172 13.32 -4.58 2.44
N ILE A 173 13.37 -3.76 1.40
CA ILE A 173 13.88 -4.08 0.07
C ILE A 173 15.03 -3.08 -0.16
N ARG A 174 16.27 -3.55 -0.22
CA ARG A 174 17.45 -2.69 -0.32
C ARG A 174 17.69 -2.18 -1.73
N GLY A 175 17.28 -2.96 -2.71
CA GLY A 175 17.45 -2.67 -4.13
C GLY A 175 16.33 -1.79 -4.71
N GLY A 176 16.60 -1.21 -5.87
CA GLY A 176 15.64 -0.37 -6.61
C GLY A 176 15.83 1.13 -6.40
N GLY A 177 16.41 1.57 -5.26
CA GLY A 177 16.70 2.98 -4.98
C GLY A 177 18.11 3.42 -5.36
N ALA A 178 18.46 4.67 -5.01
CA ALA A 178 19.76 5.26 -5.34
C ALA A 178 20.95 4.54 -4.67
N LYS A 179 20.76 4.02 -3.45
CA LYS A 179 21.80 3.27 -2.72
C LYS A 179 22.16 1.96 -3.41
N MET A 180 21.16 1.26 -3.94
CA MET A 180 21.29 -0.02 -4.64
C MET A 180 20.52 0.06 -5.96
N HIS A 181 21.13 0.74 -6.95
CA HIS A 181 20.50 0.99 -8.22
C HIS A 181 20.28 -0.32 -9.01
N PRO A 182 19.21 -0.46 -9.80
CA PRO A 182 18.93 -1.67 -10.61
C PRO A 182 20.07 -2.15 -11.51
N LYS A 183 21.01 -1.27 -11.89
CA LYS A 183 22.23 -1.66 -12.62
C LYS A 183 23.11 -2.68 -11.89
N TYR A 184 22.92 -2.85 -10.59
CA TYR A 184 23.64 -3.82 -9.76
C TYR A 184 22.86 -5.14 -9.55
N TYR A 185 21.69 -5.28 -10.22
CA TYR A 185 20.91 -6.51 -10.15
C TYR A 185 21.68 -7.67 -10.81
N GLY A 186 21.73 -8.81 -10.12
CA GLY A 186 22.38 -10.03 -10.58
C GLY A 186 22.18 -11.17 -9.59
N GLU A 187 22.66 -12.34 -9.87
CA GLU A 187 22.48 -13.56 -9.04
C GLU A 187 22.94 -13.34 -7.61
N ASP A 188 24.09 -12.67 -7.41
CA ASP A 188 24.67 -12.42 -6.09
C ASP A 188 23.89 -11.35 -5.29
N THR A 189 23.05 -10.55 -5.93
CA THR A 189 22.29 -9.43 -5.34
C THR A 189 20.79 -9.65 -5.34
N LEU A 190 20.30 -10.78 -5.79
CA LEU A 190 18.87 -11.09 -5.91
C LEU A 190 18.09 -10.82 -4.62
N LYS A 191 18.67 -11.18 -3.47
CA LYS A 191 18.05 -10.94 -2.16
C LYS A 191 17.89 -9.46 -1.81
N ASP A 192 18.73 -8.58 -2.36
CA ASP A 192 18.63 -7.14 -2.12
C ASP A 192 17.41 -6.53 -2.81
N PHE A 193 16.96 -7.14 -3.90
CA PHE A 193 15.79 -6.73 -4.66
C PHE A 193 14.51 -7.48 -4.27
N SER A 194 14.58 -8.30 -3.21
CA SER A 194 13.44 -9.04 -2.70
C SER A 194 13.06 -8.53 -1.31
N PHE A 195 11.77 -8.68 -0.99
CA PHE A 195 11.23 -8.33 0.33
C PHE A 195 11.81 -9.24 1.42
N GLN A 196 12.51 -8.64 2.35
CA GLN A 196 13.10 -9.31 3.51
C GLN A 196 12.39 -8.85 4.79
N MET A 197 12.08 -9.78 5.69
CA MET A 197 11.42 -9.47 6.95
C MET A 197 11.94 -10.34 8.09
N ASN A 198 12.31 -9.70 9.20
CA ASN A 198 12.48 -10.35 10.50
C ASN A 198 11.15 -10.24 11.27
N GLY A 199 10.25 -11.16 11.07
CA GLY A 199 8.91 -11.14 11.64
C GLY A 199 8.90 -11.15 13.17
N GLU A 200 9.88 -11.76 13.83
CA GLU A 200 9.99 -11.79 15.29
C GLU A 200 10.29 -10.40 15.86
N ASP A 201 11.24 -9.69 15.28
CA ASP A 201 11.60 -8.35 15.76
C ASP A 201 10.53 -7.31 15.41
N VAL A 202 9.88 -7.43 14.24
CA VAL A 202 8.68 -6.63 13.90
C VAL A 202 7.59 -6.85 14.95
N TYR A 203 7.30 -8.08 15.31
CA TYR A 203 6.29 -8.40 16.32
C TYR A 203 6.63 -7.83 17.69
N LYS A 204 7.88 -7.99 18.15
CA LYS A 204 8.35 -7.43 19.44
C LYS A 204 8.21 -5.90 19.48
N LEU A 205 8.61 -5.24 18.38
CA LEU A 205 8.52 -3.78 18.26
C LEU A 205 7.07 -3.31 18.31
N THR A 206 6.21 -3.93 17.50
CA THR A 206 4.77 -3.62 17.42
C THR A 206 4.10 -3.83 18.78
N ARG A 207 4.30 -4.97 19.41
CA ARG A 207 3.73 -5.26 20.74
C ARG A 207 4.13 -4.22 21.80
N LYS A 208 5.34 -3.68 21.70
CA LYS A 208 5.83 -2.65 22.63
C LYS A 208 5.19 -1.29 22.43
N TYR A 209 4.94 -0.89 21.20
CA TYR A 209 4.59 0.48 20.86
C TYR A 209 3.14 0.69 20.43
N ALA A 210 2.48 -0.31 19.82
CA ALA A 210 1.11 -0.16 19.38
C ALA A 210 0.13 0.25 20.50
N PRO A 211 0.19 -0.34 21.72
CA PRO A 211 -0.69 0.09 22.82
C PRO A 211 -0.50 1.56 23.21
N LYS A 212 0.74 2.08 23.11
CA LYS A 212 1.04 3.48 23.43
C LYS A 212 0.43 4.44 22.42
N ILE A 213 0.50 4.06 21.13
CA ILE A 213 -0.11 4.85 20.05
C ILE A 213 -1.63 4.83 20.16
N GLN A 214 -2.21 3.66 20.46
CA GLN A 214 -3.65 3.52 20.69
C GLN A 214 -4.15 4.39 21.86
N ASN A 215 -3.45 4.38 22.99
CA ASN A 215 -3.81 5.22 24.10
C ASN A 215 -3.70 6.72 23.76
N GLN A 216 -2.61 7.11 23.07
CA GLN A 216 -2.45 8.49 22.66
C GLN A 216 -3.57 8.97 21.72
N ILE A 217 -3.96 8.16 20.72
CA ILE A 217 -5.05 8.54 19.81
C ILE A 217 -6.41 8.62 20.52
N LEU A 218 -6.68 7.75 21.49
CA LEU A 218 -7.91 7.80 22.29
C LEU A 218 -7.95 9.07 23.16
N GLU A 219 -6.83 9.44 23.79
CA GLU A 219 -6.72 10.66 24.57
C GLU A 219 -6.92 11.92 23.68
N GLU A 220 -6.24 12.00 22.52
CA GLU A 220 -6.34 13.13 21.60
C GLU A 220 -7.76 13.26 21.00
N SER A 221 -8.37 12.14 20.64
CA SER A 221 -9.72 12.11 20.06
C SER A 221 -10.85 12.27 21.11
N LYS A 222 -10.51 12.24 22.40
CA LYS A 222 -11.48 12.23 23.51
C LYS A 222 -12.50 11.08 23.40
N CYS A 223 -12.10 9.98 22.78
CA CYS A 223 -12.88 8.75 22.72
C CYS A 223 -12.51 7.85 23.89
N THR A 224 -13.51 7.21 24.49
CA THR A 224 -13.33 6.27 25.60
C THR A 224 -13.52 4.84 25.11
#